data_d40b7d9784177e6043c0a52fdcf90ed6
#
_entry.id   d40b7d9784177e6043c0a52fdcf90ed6
#
_cell.length_a   1.000
_cell.length_b   1.000
_cell.length_c   1.000
_cell.angle_alpha   90.00
_cell.angle_beta   90.00
_cell.angle_gamma   90.00
#
_symmetry.space_group_name_H-M   'P 1'
#
loop_
_entity.id
_entity.type
_entity.pdbx_description
1 polymer ?
#
loop_
_entity_poly.entity_id
_entity_poly.type
_entity_poly.pdbx_seq_one_letter_code
_entity_poly.pdbx_strand_id
1 'polypeptide(L)'
;KKSRRSGKIYALPGNGGIAADAVCVPVGAKDIAGITAFAKENGIDYAVVAPDDPLVLGAVDALEEVGVPCFGPRKNAAIIEGSKAFSKELMKKYGIPTARYETFDSAEKAESYIDSLPEGNIVVKADGLALGKGVIIAESREEAKTAVREMMLDGKFGESGRRVVIEEFLTGPE
;
A
#
# COMPACT_ATOMS: atom_id res chain seq x y z
N LYS A 1 -1.01 -26.34 0.70
CA LYS A 1 -0.69 -27.76 1.07
C LYS A 1 -1.07 -28.81 0.03
N LYS A 2 -1.78 -28.47 -1.05
CA LYS A 2 -2.16 -29.45 -2.10
C LYS A 2 -1.07 -29.70 -3.17
N SER A 3 -0.03 -28.87 -3.22
CA SER A 3 1.09 -29.05 -4.15
C SER A 3 1.96 -30.23 -3.75
N ARG A 4 2.25 -31.09 -4.73
CA ARG A 4 3.19 -32.21 -4.53
C ARG A 4 4.66 -31.76 -4.44
N ARG A 5 4.92 -30.49 -4.76
CA ARG A 5 6.27 -29.89 -4.77
C ARG A 5 6.59 -29.11 -3.48
N SER A 6 5.58 -28.83 -2.63
CA SER A 6 5.82 -28.17 -1.35
C SER A 6 6.08 -29.18 -0.24
N GLY A 7 7.23 -29.01 0.42
CA GLY A 7 7.60 -29.74 1.62
C GLY A 7 7.10 -28.99 2.87
N LYS A 8 8.03 -28.50 3.68
CA LYS A 8 7.71 -27.73 4.88
C LYS A 8 7.35 -26.28 4.51
N ILE A 9 6.26 -25.79 5.07
CA ILE A 9 5.78 -24.42 4.83
C ILE A 9 5.94 -23.62 6.13
N TYR A 10 6.48 -22.41 6.00
CA TYR A 10 6.59 -21.43 7.08
C TYR A 10 5.75 -20.20 6.74
N ALA A 11 5.23 -19.54 7.75
CA ALA A 11 4.51 -18.27 7.64
C ALA A 11 5.04 -17.25 8.64
N LEU A 12 5.38 -16.07 8.20
CA LEU A 12 5.97 -14.99 8.99
C LEU A 12 5.06 -13.75 8.94
N PRO A 13 4.35 -13.42 10.04
CA PRO A 13 4.25 -14.17 11.29
C PRO A 13 3.26 -15.34 11.23
N GLY A 14 2.37 -15.44 10.24
CA GLY A 14 1.24 -16.36 10.21
C GLY A 14 0.11 -15.93 11.14
N ASN A 15 -0.85 -16.83 11.33
CA ASN A 15 -1.98 -16.67 12.26
C ASN A 15 -2.57 -18.04 12.61
N GLY A 16 -3.58 -18.07 13.48
CA GLY A 16 -4.19 -19.31 13.97
C GLY A 16 -4.78 -20.21 12.85
N GLY A 17 -5.32 -19.63 11.78
CA GLY A 17 -5.82 -20.39 10.65
C GLY A 17 -4.67 -20.99 9.82
N ILE A 18 -3.61 -20.23 9.59
CA ILE A 18 -2.41 -20.67 8.87
C ILE A 18 -1.66 -21.77 9.63
N ALA A 19 -1.68 -21.73 10.97
CA ALA A 19 -1.00 -22.71 11.83
C ALA A 19 -1.46 -24.17 11.60
N ALA A 20 -2.65 -24.37 11.04
CA ALA A 20 -3.14 -25.71 10.67
C ALA A 20 -2.35 -26.30 9.49
N ASP A 21 -1.72 -25.47 8.66
CA ASP A 21 -1.07 -25.88 7.41
C ASP A 21 0.41 -25.49 7.30
N ALA A 22 0.91 -24.58 8.16
CA ALA A 22 2.27 -24.06 8.13
C ALA A 22 2.83 -23.87 9.54
N VAL A 23 4.16 -23.80 9.65
CA VAL A 23 4.83 -23.40 10.88
C VAL A 23 4.83 -21.88 10.96
N CYS A 24 4.10 -21.32 11.92
CA CYS A 24 4.11 -19.89 12.18
C CYS A 24 5.39 -19.50 12.94
N VAL A 25 6.07 -18.49 12.44
CA VAL A 25 7.33 -17.98 13.02
C VAL A 25 7.10 -16.55 13.52
N PRO A 26 7.47 -16.21 14.76
CA PRO A 26 7.15 -14.90 15.34
C PRO A 26 8.07 -13.78 14.81
N VAL A 27 8.14 -13.64 13.48
CA VAL A 27 8.83 -12.55 12.78
C VAL A 27 7.78 -11.67 12.11
N GLY A 28 7.78 -10.39 12.42
CA GLY A 28 6.80 -9.44 11.90
C GLY A 28 6.91 -9.25 10.37
N ALA A 29 5.79 -9.04 9.69
CA ALA A 29 5.77 -8.86 8.24
C ALA A 29 6.60 -7.66 7.74
N LYS A 30 6.84 -6.67 8.60
CA LYS A 30 7.67 -5.47 8.29
C LYS A 30 9.13 -5.62 8.71
N ASP A 31 9.48 -6.69 9.40
CA ASP A 31 10.86 -6.96 9.81
C ASP A 31 11.63 -7.67 8.68
N ILE A 32 12.02 -6.89 7.67
CA ILE A 32 12.71 -7.41 6.49
C ILE A 32 14.02 -8.11 6.85
N ALA A 33 14.74 -7.57 7.82
CA ALA A 33 15.99 -8.16 8.29
C ALA A 33 15.75 -9.53 8.94
N GLY A 34 14.75 -9.63 9.83
CA GLY A 34 14.37 -10.90 10.46
C GLY A 34 13.83 -11.93 9.47
N ILE A 35 13.04 -11.50 8.47
CA ILE A 35 12.57 -12.37 7.39
C ILE A 35 13.75 -12.95 6.60
N THR A 36 14.70 -12.10 6.23
CA THR A 36 15.88 -12.49 5.43
C THR A 36 16.81 -13.41 6.22
N ALA A 37 17.06 -13.10 7.50
CA ALA A 37 17.86 -13.94 8.39
C ALA A 37 17.23 -15.32 8.55
N PHE A 38 15.93 -15.38 8.85
CA PHE A 38 15.19 -16.64 8.97
C PHE A 38 15.29 -17.48 7.68
N ALA A 39 15.08 -16.87 6.52
CA ALA A 39 15.13 -17.56 5.24
C ALA A 39 16.51 -18.20 4.99
N LYS A 40 17.59 -17.47 5.28
CA LYS A 40 18.96 -17.94 5.15
C LYS A 40 19.29 -19.08 6.12
N GLU A 41 18.96 -18.89 7.41
CA GLU A 41 19.27 -19.87 8.48
C GLU A 41 18.51 -21.19 8.32
N ASN A 42 17.31 -21.14 7.75
CA ASN A 42 16.45 -22.32 7.58
C ASN A 42 16.47 -22.91 6.16
N GLY A 43 17.35 -22.41 5.28
CA GLY A 43 17.52 -22.93 3.93
C GLY A 43 16.20 -22.89 3.13
N ILE A 44 15.53 -21.75 3.09
CA ILE A 44 14.27 -21.59 2.36
C ILE A 44 14.54 -21.62 0.86
N ASP A 45 13.88 -22.53 0.15
CA ASP A 45 14.04 -22.71 -1.29
C ASP A 45 13.27 -21.68 -2.13
N TYR A 46 12.17 -21.15 -1.59
CA TYR A 46 11.27 -20.25 -2.31
C TYR A 46 10.38 -19.47 -1.36
N ALA A 47 10.16 -18.20 -1.67
CA ALA A 47 9.31 -17.32 -0.87
C ALA A 47 8.13 -16.78 -1.69
N VAL A 48 7.00 -16.57 -1.02
CA VAL A 48 5.85 -15.81 -1.54
C VAL A 48 5.65 -14.60 -0.65
N VAL A 49 5.85 -13.41 -1.21
CA VAL A 49 5.62 -12.14 -0.53
C VAL A 49 4.33 -11.55 -1.08
N ALA A 50 3.25 -11.69 -0.33
CA ALA A 50 1.90 -11.30 -0.79
C ALA A 50 1.38 -9.98 -0.16
N PRO A 51 1.66 -9.67 1.13
CA PRO A 51 1.15 -8.43 1.74
C PRO A 51 1.87 -7.18 1.21
N ASP A 52 1.15 -6.06 1.15
CA ASP A 52 1.62 -4.79 0.57
C ASP A 52 2.83 -4.22 1.31
N ASP A 53 2.77 -4.16 2.65
CA ASP A 53 3.82 -3.58 3.47
C ASP A 53 5.22 -4.19 3.20
N PRO A 54 5.44 -5.52 3.29
CA PRO A 54 6.74 -6.11 3.01
C PRO A 54 7.18 -5.93 1.55
N LEU A 55 6.27 -5.91 0.59
CA LEU A 55 6.59 -5.65 -0.81
C LEU A 55 7.15 -4.25 -1.00
N VAL A 56 6.47 -3.24 -0.46
CA VAL A 56 6.88 -1.83 -0.53
C VAL A 56 8.18 -1.59 0.26
N LEU A 57 8.40 -2.33 1.33
CA LEU A 57 9.65 -2.27 2.12
C LEU A 57 10.83 -2.98 1.44
N GLY A 58 10.59 -3.79 0.39
CA GLY A 58 11.63 -4.45 -0.39
C GLY A 58 12.00 -5.86 0.08
N ALA A 59 11.06 -6.59 0.68
CA ALA A 59 11.29 -7.97 1.12
C ALA A 59 11.74 -8.90 -0.02
N VAL A 60 11.20 -8.71 -1.23
CA VAL A 60 11.59 -9.51 -2.41
C VAL A 60 13.05 -9.25 -2.75
N ASP A 61 13.44 -7.97 -2.83
CA ASP A 61 14.83 -7.59 -3.15
C ASP A 61 15.80 -8.20 -2.13
N ALA A 62 15.50 -8.05 -0.84
CA ALA A 62 16.35 -8.56 0.24
C ALA A 62 16.45 -10.11 0.26
N LEU A 63 15.37 -10.82 -0.04
CA LEU A 63 15.38 -12.28 -0.12
C LEU A 63 16.16 -12.77 -1.35
N GLU A 64 16.01 -12.13 -2.49
CA GLU A 64 16.77 -12.45 -3.71
C GLU A 64 18.27 -12.19 -3.54
N GLU A 65 18.68 -11.14 -2.81
CA GLU A 65 20.07 -10.86 -2.48
C GLU A 65 20.75 -12.00 -1.67
N VAL A 66 19.98 -12.73 -0.88
CA VAL A 66 20.47 -13.90 -0.15
C VAL A 66 20.23 -15.23 -0.88
N GLY A 67 19.83 -15.16 -2.15
CA GLY A 67 19.67 -16.32 -3.03
C GLY A 67 18.35 -17.07 -2.91
N VAL A 68 17.32 -16.47 -2.29
CA VAL A 68 15.99 -17.06 -2.17
C VAL A 68 15.09 -16.52 -3.28
N PRO A 69 14.71 -17.35 -4.28
CA PRO A 69 13.78 -16.92 -5.33
C PRO A 69 12.40 -16.56 -4.74
N CYS A 70 11.77 -15.51 -5.29
CA CYS A 70 10.53 -14.99 -4.75
C CYS A 70 9.41 -14.92 -5.78
N PHE A 71 8.17 -15.11 -5.32
CA PHE A 71 6.98 -14.62 -5.98
C PHE A 71 6.53 -13.33 -5.28
N GLY A 72 6.50 -12.24 -6.04
CA GLY A 72 6.13 -10.90 -5.60
C GLY A 72 6.88 -9.85 -6.41
N PRO A 73 6.36 -8.63 -6.53
CA PRO A 73 7.07 -7.54 -7.18
C PRO A 73 8.24 -7.07 -6.31
N ARG A 74 9.33 -6.68 -6.96
CA ARG A 74 10.40 -5.94 -6.31
C ARG A 74 9.93 -4.55 -5.88
N LYS A 75 10.67 -3.92 -4.97
CA LYS A 75 10.32 -2.62 -4.39
C LYS A 75 10.01 -1.55 -5.44
N ASN A 76 10.79 -1.50 -6.53
CA ASN A 76 10.59 -0.54 -7.61
C ASN A 76 9.29 -0.72 -8.39
N ALA A 77 8.71 -1.92 -8.40
CA ALA A 77 7.41 -2.21 -8.99
C ALA A 77 6.28 -2.15 -7.96
N ALA A 78 6.56 -2.53 -6.71
CA ALA A 78 5.61 -2.47 -5.60
C ALA A 78 5.15 -1.04 -5.27
N ILE A 79 5.88 -0.01 -5.74
CA ILE A 79 5.49 1.40 -5.59
C ILE A 79 4.14 1.71 -6.24
N ILE A 80 3.69 0.91 -7.21
CA ILE A 80 2.35 1.06 -7.82
C ILE A 80 1.27 0.91 -6.75
N GLU A 81 1.44 0.02 -5.77
CA GLU A 81 0.56 -0.11 -4.61
C GLU A 81 0.94 0.87 -3.49
N GLY A 82 2.24 1.11 -3.33
CA GLY A 82 2.78 1.92 -2.25
C GLY A 82 2.55 3.42 -2.36
N SER A 83 2.22 3.95 -3.55
CA SER A 83 1.95 5.37 -3.78
C SER A 83 0.84 5.57 -4.79
N LYS A 84 -0.28 6.14 -4.33
CA LYS A 84 -1.42 6.49 -5.18
C LYS A 84 -1.06 7.59 -6.17
N ALA A 85 -0.25 8.56 -5.75
CA ALA A 85 0.24 9.62 -6.61
C ALA A 85 1.07 9.05 -7.77
N PHE A 86 2.00 8.12 -7.47
CA PHE A 86 2.78 7.44 -8.50
C PHE A 86 1.89 6.67 -9.47
N SER A 87 0.93 5.90 -8.96
CA SER A 87 0.01 5.12 -9.80
C SER A 87 -0.85 6.01 -10.70
N LYS A 88 -1.33 7.14 -10.17
CA LYS A 88 -2.09 8.13 -10.95
C LYS A 88 -1.25 8.73 -12.07
N GLU A 89 -0.01 9.14 -11.78
CA GLU A 89 0.91 9.66 -12.79
C GLU A 89 1.26 8.60 -13.85
N LEU A 90 1.44 7.35 -13.45
CA LEU A 90 1.65 6.24 -14.37
C LEU A 90 0.44 6.04 -15.31
N MET A 91 -0.78 6.02 -14.74
CA MET A 91 -2.01 5.90 -15.52
C MET A 91 -2.16 7.06 -16.49
N LYS A 92 -1.93 8.29 -16.04
CA LYS A 92 -1.96 9.49 -16.89
C LYS A 92 -0.95 9.40 -18.04
N LYS A 93 0.29 8.99 -17.74
CA LYS A 93 1.37 8.86 -18.72
C LYS A 93 1.04 7.87 -19.84
N TYR A 94 0.37 6.78 -19.51
CA TYR A 94 0.06 5.70 -20.45
C TYR A 94 -1.39 5.70 -20.95
N GLY A 95 -2.17 6.73 -20.64
CA GLY A 95 -3.56 6.87 -21.10
C GLY A 95 -4.50 5.82 -20.51
N ILE A 96 -4.20 5.30 -19.30
CA ILE A 96 -5.04 4.34 -18.58
C ILE A 96 -6.19 5.11 -17.94
N PRO A 97 -7.46 4.74 -18.20
CA PRO A 97 -8.61 5.42 -17.61
C PRO A 97 -8.56 5.41 -16.08
N THR A 98 -8.78 6.56 -15.48
CA THR A 98 -8.86 6.75 -14.03
C THR A 98 -9.66 8.02 -13.73
N ALA A 99 -10.17 8.16 -12.52
CA ALA A 99 -10.83 9.39 -12.05
C ALA A 99 -9.87 10.60 -12.23
N ARG A 100 -10.41 11.76 -12.57
CA ARG A 100 -9.65 13.01 -12.56
C ARG A 100 -9.11 13.26 -11.17
N TYR A 101 -7.90 13.72 -11.07
CA TYR A 101 -7.20 13.86 -9.79
C TYR A 101 -6.19 15.00 -9.83
N GLU A 102 -5.84 15.46 -8.63
CA GLU A 102 -4.66 16.28 -8.38
C GLU A 102 -3.99 15.81 -7.09
N THR A 103 -2.66 16.02 -6.99
CA THR A 103 -1.85 15.61 -5.85
C THR A 103 -1.28 16.82 -5.13
N PHE A 104 -1.28 16.77 -3.79
CA PHE A 104 -0.84 17.90 -2.97
C PHE A 104 0.09 17.43 -1.85
N ASP A 105 1.19 18.17 -1.68
CA ASP A 105 2.14 18.08 -0.56
C ASP A 105 1.98 19.22 0.45
N SER A 106 0.96 20.08 0.26
CA SER A 106 0.58 21.21 1.12
C SER A 106 -0.93 21.18 1.34
N ALA A 107 -1.34 21.19 2.61
CA ALA A 107 -2.75 21.24 2.99
C ALA A 107 -3.43 22.51 2.46
N GLU A 108 -2.75 23.66 2.52
CA GLU A 108 -3.26 24.94 2.04
C GLU A 108 -3.57 24.90 0.53
N LYS A 109 -2.66 24.31 -0.28
CA LYS A 109 -2.89 24.14 -1.72
C LYS A 109 -4.03 23.16 -2.00
N ALA A 110 -4.11 22.08 -1.24
CA ALA A 110 -5.20 21.10 -1.35
C ALA A 110 -6.56 21.74 -1.04
N GLU A 111 -6.65 22.55 0.03
CA GLU A 111 -7.87 23.26 0.39
C GLU A 111 -8.28 24.27 -0.68
N SER A 112 -7.31 25.05 -1.20
CA SER A 112 -7.57 25.99 -2.30
C SER A 112 -8.09 25.30 -3.56
N TYR A 113 -7.57 24.11 -3.87
CA TYR A 113 -8.06 23.31 -4.98
C TYR A 113 -9.50 22.82 -4.73
N ILE A 114 -9.81 22.34 -3.52
CA ILE A 114 -11.15 21.93 -3.13
C ILE A 114 -12.15 23.07 -3.31
N ASP A 115 -11.77 24.31 -2.97
CA ASP A 115 -12.61 25.50 -3.17
C ASP A 115 -12.92 25.77 -4.64
N SER A 116 -12.05 25.37 -5.55
CA SER A 116 -12.24 25.54 -7.00
C SER A 116 -13.09 24.45 -7.64
N LEU A 117 -13.35 23.34 -6.95
CA LEU A 117 -14.15 22.25 -7.48
C LEU A 117 -15.65 22.59 -7.50
N PRO A 118 -16.45 21.98 -8.37
CA PRO A 118 -17.89 22.08 -8.31
C PRO A 118 -18.43 21.48 -7.00
N GLU A 119 -19.65 21.84 -6.62
CA GLU A 119 -20.36 21.18 -5.51
C GLU A 119 -20.59 19.71 -5.81
N GLY A 120 -20.48 18.86 -4.78
CA GLY A 120 -20.66 17.41 -4.87
C GLY A 120 -19.67 16.65 -4.04
N ASN A 121 -19.70 15.32 -4.18
CA ASN A 121 -18.81 14.43 -3.47
C ASN A 121 -17.36 14.56 -4.00
N ILE A 122 -16.43 14.54 -3.07
CA ILE A 122 -14.99 14.64 -3.34
C ILE A 122 -14.29 13.46 -2.64
N VAL A 123 -13.37 12.81 -3.33
CA VAL A 123 -12.61 11.71 -2.74
C VAL A 123 -11.22 12.21 -2.34
N VAL A 124 -10.90 12.12 -1.05
CA VAL A 124 -9.58 12.48 -0.50
C VAL A 124 -8.88 11.22 -0.05
N LYS A 125 -7.66 11.00 -0.56
CA LYS A 125 -6.86 9.79 -0.28
C LYS A 125 -5.49 10.18 0.25
N ALA A 126 -5.06 9.56 1.35
CA ALA A 126 -3.66 9.57 1.74
C ALA A 126 -2.84 8.80 0.71
N ASP A 127 -1.65 9.31 0.32
CA ASP A 127 -0.85 8.77 -0.78
C ASP A 127 -0.37 7.34 -0.50
N GLY A 128 0.19 7.09 0.68
CA GLY A 128 0.80 5.81 1.03
C GLY A 128 -0.17 4.73 1.50
N LEU A 129 0.40 3.63 1.98
CA LEU A 129 -0.35 2.54 2.62
C LEU A 129 -0.98 3.02 3.92
N ALA A 130 -2.28 2.85 4.07
CA ALA A 130 -3.06 3.28 5.22
C ALA A 130 -4.04 2.19 5.71
N LEU A 131 -3.73 0.92 5.47
CA LEU A 131 -4.51 -0.25 5.90
C LEU A 131 -6.01 -0.16 5.51
N GLY A 132 -6.30 0.35 4.31
CA GLY A 132 -7.66 0.54 3.82
C GLY A 132 -8.43 1.71 4.45
N LYS A 133 -7.80 2.50 5.34
CA LYS A 133 -8.45 3.60 6.07
C LYS A 133 -8.11 5.00 5.53
N GLY A 134 -7.19 5.10 4.58
CA GLY A 134 -6.69 6.35 4.04
C GLY A 134 -7.53 6.96 2.91
N VAL A 135 -8.81 6.60 2.80
CA VAL A 135 -9.72 7.13 1.78
C VAL A 135 -10.97 7.67 2.48
N ILE A 136 -11.31 8.91 2.19
CA ILE A 136 -12.52 9.58 2.68
C ILE A 136 -13.30 10.08 1.47
N ILE A 137 -14.58 9.70 1.39
CA ILE A 137 -15.54 10.24 0.45
C ILE A 137 -16.28 11.35 1.19
N ALA A 138 -15.94 12.58 0.89
CA ALA A 138 -16.51 13.77 1.51
C ALA A 138 -17.75 14.20 0.72
N GLU A 139 -18.85 14.49 1.40
CA GLU A 139 -20.11 14.93 0.80
C GLU A 139 -20.16 16.45 0.58
N SER A 140 -19.17 17.17 1.12
CA SER A 140 -19.04 18.62 1.00
C SER A 140 -17.58 19.07 0.94
N ARG A 141 -17.34 20.30 0.46
CA ARG A 141 -16.01 20.92 0.47
C ARG A 141 -15.43 21.01 1.89
N GLU A 142 -16.24 21.37 2.88
CA GLU A 142 -15.79 21.50 4.27
C GLU A 142 -15.37 20.15 4.86
N GLU A 143 -16.09 19.10 4.55
CA GLU A 143 -15.70 17.74 4.94
C GLU A 143 -14.41 17.31 4.24
N ALA A 144 -14.25 17.61 2.94
CA ALA A 144 -13.01 17.33 2.21
C ALA A 144 -11.80 18.07 2.78
N LYS A 145 -11.95 19.35 3.15
CA LYS A 145 -10.90 20.12 3.82
C LYS A 145 -10.56 19.55 5.20
N THR A 146 -11.58 19.13 5.96
CA THR A 146 -11.36 18.45 7.25
C THR A 146 -10.55 17.19 7.07
N ALA A 147 -10.89 16.36 6.06
CA ALA A 147 -10.14 15.16 5.72
C ALA A 147 -8.67 15.48 5.36
N VAL A 148 -8.43 16.53 4.58
CA VAL A 148 -7.06 16.99 4.24
C VAL A 148 -6.28 17.34 5.51
N ARG A 149 -6.87 18.11 6.44
CA ARG A 149 -6.22 18.50 7.71
C ARG A 149 -5.90 17.28 8.57
N GLU A 150 -6.85 16.38 8.77
CA GLU A 150 -6.64 15.14 9.52
C GLU A 150 -5.51 14.28 8.94
N MET A 151 -5.43 14.19 7.61
CA MET A 151 -4.39 13.40 6.95
C MET A 151 -3.02 14.07 7.02
N MET A 152 -2.93 15.36 6.68
CA MET A 152 -1.67 16.04 6.46
C MET A 152 -1.12 16.75 7.71
N LEU A 153 -1.97 17.28 8.57
CA LEU A 153 -1.56 18.09 9.72
C LEU A 153 -1.60 17.31 11.04
N ASP A 154 -2.65 16.53 11.26
CA ASP A 154 -2.83 15.80 12.52
C ASP A 154 -2.04 14.49 12.57
N GLY A 155 -1.40 14.10 11.48
CA GLY A 155 -0.55 12.92 11.43
C GLY A 155 -1.29 11.58 11.56
N LYS A 156 -2.60 11.55 11.31
CA LYS A 156 -3.47 10.37 11.45
C LYS A 156 -2.95 9.14 10.69
N PHE A 157 -2.23 9.36 9.59
CA PHE A 157 -1.66 8.31 8.75
C PHE A 157 -0.13 8.35 8.66
N GLY A 158 0.54 9.07 9.57
CA GLY A 158 2.00 9.20 9.60
C GLY A 158 2.57 9.68 8.25
N GLU A 159 3.63 9.04 7.79
CA GLU A 159 4.28 9.38 6.50
C GLU A 159 3.33 9.28 5.30
N SER A 160 2.37 8.33 5.32
CA SER A 160 1.39 8.15 4.24
C SER A 160 0.46 9.34 4.07
N GLY A 161 0.25 10.14 5.13
CA GLY A 161 -0.60 11.32 5.12
C GLY A 161 0.10 12.60 4.67
N ARG A 162 1.44 12.61 4.48
CA ARG A 162 2.18 13.81 4.06
C ARG A 162 1.79 14.33 2.67
N ARG A 163 1.24 13.48 1.85
CA ARG A 163 0.72 13.80 0.53
C ARG A 163 -0.70 13.27 0.42
N VAL A 164 -1.57 14.02 -0.24
CA VAL A 164 -2.93 13.60 -0.54
C VAL A 164 -3.18 13.61 -2.04
N VAL A 165 -4.05 12.71 -2.47
CA VAL A 165 -4.63 12.68 -3.81
C VAL A 165 -6.10 13.07 -3.67
N ILE A 166 -6.54 14.10 -4.38
CA ILE A 166 -7.93 14.52 -4.44
C ILE A 166 -8.49 14.10 -5.78
N GLU A 167 -9.58 13.35 -5.76
CA GLU A 167 -10.18 12.76 -6.96
C GLU A 167 -11.65 13.16 -7.09
N GLU A 168 -12.14 13.20 -8.34
CA GLU A 168 -13.58 13.23 -8.59
C GLU A 168 -14.24 11.95 -8.07
N PHE A 169 -15.45 12.09 -7.58
CA PHE A 169 -16.28 10.94 -7.21
C PHE A 169 -16.93 10.35 -8.45
N LEU A 170 -16.59 9.10 -8.77
CA LEU A 170 -17.21 8.36 -9.85
C LEU A 170 -18.40 7.55 -9.35
N THR A 171 -19.45 7.49 -10.16
CA THR A 171 -20.63 6.66 -9.94
C THR A 171 -20.75 5.62 -11.03
N GLY A 172 -21.26 4.43 -10.68
CA GLY A 172 -21.43 3.34 -11.64
C GLY A 172 -21.42 1.98 -10.96
N PRO A 173 -21.63 0.90 -11.71
CA PRO A 173 -21.43 -0.46 -11.20
C PRO A 173 -19.94 -0.72 -10.96
N GLU A 174 -19.63 -1.41 -9.87
CA GLU A 174 -18.32 -1.96 -9.55
C GLU A 174 -18.10 -3.30 -10.28
#